data_8fc65ee692035b01e0253220dbf91340
#
_entry.id   8fc65ee692035b01e0253220dbf91340
#
_cell.length_a   1.000
_cell.length_b   1.000
_cell.length_c   1.000
_cell.angle_alpha   90.00
_cell.angle_beta   90.00
_cell.angle_gamma   90.00
#
_symmetry.space_group_name_H-M   'P 1'
#
loop_
_entity.id
_entity.type
_entity.pdbx_description
1 polymer ?
#
loop_
_entity_poly.entity_id
_entity_poly.type
_entity_poly.pdbx_seq_one_letter_code
_entity_poly.pdbx_strand_id
1 'polypeptide(L)'
;MATDIDTKKLRVAIEWIGKLANGVNPIDGSALPENDIVNNVHISRCLFYVSNLLEDIVKKKPSSKKQKKQEFELTQEIAANVYITETTGIAMFVREINMVRPETMKPLSISKVTQWLVSVGYLEERERSDGRKYKAPTELGRSIGITSDWKEGPQGRYLSVSYDTNAQLFL
;
A
#
# COMPACT_ATOMS: atom_id res chain seq x y z
N MET A 1 -8.04 11.02 5.78
CA MET A 1 -7.39 12.22 6.35
C MET A 1 -6.27 11.73 7.26
N ALA A 2 -5.01 11.89 6.86
CA ALA A 2 -3.88 11.62 7.76
C ALA A 2 -3.76 12.80 8.71
N THR A 3 -4.07 12.61 9.98
CA THR A 3 -3.89 13.61 11.03
C THR A 3 -2.40 13.92 11.13
N ASP A 4 -2.01 15.16 10.84
CA ASP A 4 -0.62 15.62 11.03
C ASP A 4 -0.32 15.59 12.53
N ILE A 5 0.43 14.56 12.95
CA ILE A 5 0.75 14.35 14.37
C ILE A 5 1.81 15.38 14.77
N ASP A 6 1.43 16.32 15.63
CA ASP A 6 2.36 17.31 16.19
C ASP A 6 3.49 16.62 16.98
N THR A 7 4.64 16.54 16.34
CA THR A 7 5.83 15.85 16.89
C THR A 7 6.30 16.45 18.21
N LYS A 8 6.07 17.76 18.44
CA LYS A 8 6.46 18.41 19.71
C LYS A 8 5.55 17.95 20.83
N LYS A 9 4.22 17.93 20.62
CA LYS A 9 3.26 17.43 21.60
C LYS A 9 3.50 15.95 21.90
N LEU A 10 3.81 15.15 20.86
CA LEU A 10 4.09 13.73 21.03
C LEU A 10 5.32 13.47 21.92
N ARG A 11 6.41 14.24 21.75
CA ARG A 11 7.60 14.13 22.60
C ARG A 11 7.31 14.48 24.05
N VAL A 12 6.53 15.54 24.30
CA VAL A 12 6.10 15.91 25.64
C VAL A 12 5.26 14.80 26.28
N ALA A 13 4.34 14.21 25.52
CA ALA A 13 3.52 13.09 26.00
C ALA A 13 4.38 11.86 26.37
N ILE A 14 5.38 11.51 25.56
CA ILE A 14 6.33 10.41 25.84
C ILE A 14 7.08 10.69 27.17
N GLU A 15 7.60 11.90 27.33
CA GLU A 15 8.33 12.28 28.54
C GLU A 15 7.44 12.18 29.80
N TRP A 16 6.22 12.70 29.72
CA TRP A 16 5.29 12.68 30.85
C TRP A 16 4.83 11.26 31.21
N ILE A 17 4.47 10.46 30.21
CA ILE A 17 4.09 9.06 30.41
C ILE A 17 5.27 8.26 31.00
N GLY A 18 6.49 8.50 30.52
CA GLY A 18 7.69 7.85 31.03
C GLY A 18 7.98 8.23 32.50
N LYS A 19 7.80 9.50 32.88
CA LYS A 19 7.91 9.94 34.29
C LYS A 19 6.89 9.24 35.18
N LEU A 20 5.60 9.25 34.77
CA LEU A 20 4.54 8.55 35.50
C LEU A 20 4.84 7.06 35.64
N ALA A 21 5.28 6.40 34.56
CA ALA A 21 5.62 4.97 34.59
C ALA A 21 6.73 4.64 35.61
N ASN A 22 7.60 5.61 35.93
CA ASN A 22 8.66 5.51 36.93
C ASN A 22 8.26 6.04 38.31
N GLY A 23 6.98 6.33 38.55
CA GLY A 23 6.52 6.85 39.84
C GLY A 23 6.95 8.30 40.12
N VAL A 24 7.18 9.10 39.07
CA VAL A 24 7.63 10.50 39.18
C VAL A 24 6.52 11.43 38.65
N ASN A 25 6.22 12.46 39.42
CA ASN A 25 5.31 13.52 39.03
C ASN A 25 5.91 14.30 37.85
N PRO A 26 5.25 14.34 36.69
CA PRO A 26 5.80 15.01 35.50
C PRO A 26 5.86 16.55 35.64
N ILE A 27 5.10 17.15 36.56
CA ILE A 27 4.99 18.60 36.74
C ILE A 27 6.18 19.15 37.52
N ASP A 28 6.49 18.55 38.65
CA ASP A 28 7.49 19.04 39.60
C ASP A 28 8.70 18.11 39.81
N GLY A 29 8.63 16.91 39.23
CA GLY A 29 9.70 15.91 39.33
C GLY A 29 9.78 15.19 40.67
N SER A 30 8.82 15.38 41.59
CA SER A 30 8.78 14.69 42.87
C SER A 30 8.41 13.23 42.73
N ALA A 31 8.81 12.38 43.69
CA ALA A 31 8.34 11.00 43.73
C ALA A 31 6.84 10.97 44.10
N LEU A 32 6.08 10.14 43.39
CA LEU A 32 4.68 9.92 43.73
C LEU A 32 4.55 9.06 45.00
N PRO A 33 3.49 9.26 45.82
CA PRO A 33 3.23 8.45 47.00
C PRO A 33 3.19 6.95 46.67
N GLU A 34 3.67 6.10 47.58
CA GLU A 34 3.69 4.63 47.36
C GLU A 34 2.32 4.04 47.09
N ASN A 35 1.27 4.62 47.66
CA ASN A 35 -0.12 4.21 47.44
C ASN A 35 -0.80 4.87 46.24
N ASP A 36 -0.07 5.64 45.44
CA ASP A 36 -0.62 6.20 44.20
C ASP A 36 -0.95 5.07 43.22
N ILE A 37 -2.07 5.20 42.54
CA ILE A 37 -2.55 4.22 41.56
C ILE A 37 -1.54 3.98 40.45
N VAL A 38 -0.75 4.99 40.10
CA VAL A 38 0.28 4.92 39.05
C VAL A 38 1.43 4.00 39.45
N ASN A 39 1.69 3.85 40.76
CA ASN A 39 2.69 2.91 41.29
C ASN A 39 2.24 1.45 41.30
N ASN A 40 0.98 1.18 40.87
CA ASN A 40 0.55 -0.19 40.67
C ASN A 40 1.32 -0.81 39.48
N VAL A 41 1.91 -2.00 39.71
CA VAL A 41 2.77 -2.68 38.74
C VAL A 41 2.10 -2.89 37.35
N HIS A 42 0.80 -3.14 37.34
CA HIS A 42 0.07 -3.32 36.06
C HIS A 42 -0.10 -2.01 35.30
N ILE A 43 -0.36 -0.93 36.01
CA ILE A 43 -0.50 0.42 35.42
C ILE A 43 0.85 0.92 34.93
N SER A 44 1.88 0.82 35.75
CA SER A 44 3.27 1.18 35.40
C SER A 44 3.72 0.46 34.11
N ARG A 45 3.51 -0.86 34.01
CA ARG A 45 3.82 -1.64 32.81
C ARG A 45 3.03 -1.19 31.58
N CYS A 46 1.75 -0.85 31.75
CA CYS A 46 0.93 -0.32 30.66
C CYS A 46 1.46 1.03 30.16
N LEU A 47 1.83 1.93 31.07
CA LEU A 47 2.43 3.23 30.75
C LEU A 47 3.77 3.07 30.01
N PHE A 48 4.65 2.16 30.44
CA PHE A 48 5.88 1.83 29.72
C PHE A 48 5.60 1.33 28.31
N TYR A 49 4.62 0.43 28.14
CA TYR A 49 4.26 -0.08 26.84
C TYR A 49 3.78 1.04 25.90
N VAL A 50 2.90 1.93 26.38
CA VAL A 50 2.41 3.07 25.62
C VAL A 50 3.53 4.04 25.27
N SER A 51 4.43 4.35 26.22
CA SER A 51 5.61 5.21 25.99
C SER A 51 6.49 4.66 24.87
N ASN A 52 6.80 3.36 24.90
CA ASN A 52 7.60 2.70 23.87
C ASN A 52 6.92 2.72 22.49
N LEU A 53 5.61 2.48 22.43
CA LEU A 53 4.85 2.58 21.17
C LEU A 53 4.91 4.00 20.59
N LEU A 54 4.76 5.03 21.42
CA LEU A 54 4.84 6.41 20.99
C LEU A 54 6.25 6.78 20.51
N GLU A 55 7.29 6.31 21.21
CA GLU A 55 8.68 6.46 20.76
C GLU A 55 8.90 5.83 19.38
N ASP A 56 8.40 4.63 19.16
CA ASP A 56 8.51 3.95 17.87
C ASP A 56 7.81 4.74 16.77
N ILE A 57 6.67 5.36 17.05
CA ILE A 57 5.98 6.25 16.11
C ILE A 57 6.86 7.48 15.79
N VAL A 58 7.52 8.06 16.79
CA VAL A 58 8.44 9.20 16.59
C VAL A 58 9.68 8.80 15.78
N LYS A 59 10.24 7.61 16.10
CA LYS A 59 11.41 7.06 15.37
C LYS A 59 11.08 6.68 13.94
N LYS A 60 9.85 6.13 13.70
CA LYS A 60 9.35 5.73 12.39
C LYS A 60 8.85 6.91 11.53
N LYS A 61 8.75 8.15 12.07
CA LYS A 61 8.59 9.31 11.19
C LYS A 61 9.83 9.39 10.30
N PRO A 62 9.70 9.15 8.99
CA PRO A 62 10.84 9.28 8.10
C PRO A 62 11.30 10.74 8.17
N SER A 63 12.51 10.98 8.67
CA SER A 63 13.25 12.16 8.25
C SER A 63 13.18 12.14 6.73
N SER A 64 12.60 13.16 6.12
CA SER A 64 12.31 13.23 4.69
C SER A 64 13.58 13.37 3.84
N LYS A 65 14.50 12.43 3.94
CA LYS A 65 15.28 11.99 2.80
C LYS A 65 14.43 10.94 2.11
N LYS A 66 13.58 11.35 1.15
CA LYS A 66 12.98 10.44 0.19
C LYS A 66 14.12 9.62 -0.40
N GLN A 67 14.39 8.44 0.17
CA GLN A 67 15.20 7.44 -0.53
C GLN A 67 14.51 7.27 -1.87
N LYS A 68 15.22 7.54 -2.94
CA LYS A 68 14.71 7.43 -4.30
C LYS A 68 14.29 5.97 -4.46
N LYS A 69 12.98 5.69 -4.41
CA LYS A 69 12.48 4.33 -4.55
C LYS A 69 13.00 3.75 -5.85
N GLN A 70 13.46 2.51 -5.83
CA GLN A 70 13.87 1.77 -7.01
C GLN A 70 12.69 1.66 -7.99
N GLU A 71 12.97 1.66 -9.30
CA GLU A 71 11.92 1.36 -10.28
C GLU A 71 11.37 -0.05 -10.05
N PHE A 72 10.12 -0.26 -10.49
CA PHE A 72 9.50 -1.58 -10.39
C PHE A 72 10.27 -2.58 -11.25
N GLU A 73 10.65 -3.69 -10.64
CA GLU A 73 11.25 -4.85 -11.27
C GLU A 73 10.51 -6.10 -10.79
N LEU A 74 10.07 -6.96 -11.73
CA LEU A 74 9.43 -8.22 -11.38
C LEU A 74 10.50 -9.22 -10.93
N THR A 75 10.55 -9.48 -9.64
CA THR A 75 11.45 -10.51 -9.05
C THR A 75 10.74 -11.85 -8.91
N GLN A 76 11.50 -12.94 -8.82
CA GLN A 76 10.93 -14.26 -8.55
C GLN A 76 10.12 -14.30 -7.25
N GLU A 77 10.55 -13.55 -6.23
CA GLU A 77 9.83 -13.44 -4.97
C GLU A 77 8.46 -12.78 -5.14
N ILE A 78 8.37 -11.69 -5.91
CA ILE A 78 7.10 -11.04 -6.23
C ILE A 78 6.22 -12.03 -7.01
N ALA A 79 6.74 -12.62 -8.08
CA ALA A 79 5.98 -13.55 -8.93
C ALA A 79 5.43 -14.75 -8.15
N ALA A 80 6.21 -15.31 -7.20
CA ALA A 80 5.80 -16.45 -6.39
C ALA A 80 4.70 -16.12 -5.36
N ASN A 81 4.56 -14.84 -4.97
CA ASN A 81 3.61 -14.40 -3.95
C ASN A 81 2.37 -13.66 -4.51
N VAL A 82 2.29 -13.43 -5.81
CA VAL A 82 1.11 -12.82 -6.44
C VAL A 82 -0.06 -13.79 -6.42
N TYR A 83 -1.21 -13.32 -5.94
CA TYR A 83 -2.43 -14.11 -5.95
C TYR A 83 -3.05 -14.14 -7.35
N ILE A 84 -3.10 -15.34 -7.94
CA ILE A 84 -3.67 -15.59 -9.26
C ILE A 84 -5.13 -16.06 -9.10
N THR A 85 -6.03 -15.45 -9.85
CA THR A 85 -7.47 -15.77 -9.86
C THR A 85 -7.89 -16.40 -11.18
N GLU A 86 -9.10 -17.00 -11.25
CA GLU A 86 -9.62 -17.56 -12.50
C GLU A 86 -9.72 -16.51 -13.60
N THR A 87 -10.22 -15.32 -13.27
CA THR A 87 -10.34 -14.21 -14.22
C THR A 87 -10.33 -12.88 -13.47
N THR A 88 -9.55 -11.92 -13.95
CA THR A 88 -9.46 -10.59 -13.34
C THR A 88 -9.27 -9.49 -14.38
N GLY A 89 -9.57 -8.24 -14.01
CA GLY A 89 -9.19 -7.05 -14.78
C GLY A 89 -7.77 -6.59 -14.42
N ILE A 90 -7.10 -5.91 -15.35
CA ILE A 90 -5.72 -5.46 -15.17
C ILE A 90 -5.51 -4.61 -13.90
N ALA A 91 -6.51 -3.82 -13.51
CA ALA A 91 -6.42 -2.97 -12.33
C ALA A 91 -6.31 -3.79 -11.03
N MET A 92 -7.09 -4.88 -10.91
CA MET A 92 -7.01 -5.79 -9.77
C MET A 92 -5.71 -6.57 -9.78
N PHE A 93 -5.30 -7.11 -10.93
CA PHE A 93 -4.04 -7.84 -11.05
C PHE A 93 -2.83 -6.98 -10.66
N VAL A 94 -2.73 -5.76 -11.17
CA VAL A 94 -1.66 -4.81 -10.78
C VAL A 94 -1.73 -4.45 -9.29
N ARG A 95 -2.93 -4.40 -8.70
CA ARG A 95 -3.09 -4.22 -7.26
C ARG A 95 -2.50 -5.39 -6.47
N GLU A 96 -2.78 -6.64 -6.85
CA GLU A 96 -2.22 -7.83 -6.19
C GLU A 96 -0.68 -7.83 -6.26
N ILE A 97 -0.10 -7.53 -7.43
CA ILE A 97 1.35 -7.36 -7.58
C ILE A 97 1.89 -6.28 -6.62
N ASN A 98 1.20 -5.15 -6.54
CA ASN A 98 1.62 -4.06 -5.66
C ASN A 98 1.47 -4.36 -4.16
N MET A 99 0.62 -5.31 -3.77
CA MET A 99 0.50 -5.74 -2.37
C MET A 99 1.70 -6.54 -1.88
N VAL A 100 2.33 -7.32 -2.78
CA VAL A 100 3.48 -8.18 -2.44
C VAL A 100 4.84 -7.55 -2.74
N ARG A 101 4.88 -6.35 -3.37
CA ARG A 101 6.13 -5.65 -3.68
C ARG A 101 6.80 -5.09 -2.41
N PRO A 102 8.13 -4.99 -2.34
CA PRO A 102 8.85 -4.28 -1.27
C PRO A 102 8.50 -2.78 -1.23
N GLU A 103 8.43 -2.18 -0.05
CA GLU A 103 8.14 -0.74 0.11
C GLU A 103 9.22 0.17 -0.51
N THR A 104 10.44 -0.35 -0.66
CA THR A 104 11.58 0.33 -1.30
C THR A 104 11.43 0.48 -2.80
N MET A 105 10.50 -0.27 -3.41
CA MET A 105 10.23 -0.27 -4.83
C MET A 105 9.02 0.61 -5.17
N LYS A 106 9.06 1.30 -6.31
CA LYS A 106 7.91 2.06 -6.82
C LYS A 106 6.76 1.12 -7.20
N PRO A 107 5.49 1.55 -7.06
CA PRO A 107 4.38 0.73 -7.51
C PRO A 107 4.39 0.56 -9.03
N LEU A 108 4.03 -0.65 -9.48
CA LEU A 108 3.72 -0.92 -10.88
C LEU A 108 2.48 -0.12 -11.28
N SER A 109 2.51 0.56 -12.42
CA SER A 109 1.35 1.30 -12.92
C SER A 109 0.61 0.51 -13.98
N ILE A 110 -0.72 0.60 -13.97
CA ILE A 110 -1.60 -0.02 -14.96
C ILE A 110 -1.21 0.45 -16.38
N SER A 111 -0.89 1.72 -16.53
CA SER A 111 -0.49 2.29 -17.82
C SER A 111 0.79 1.64 -18.37
N LYS A 112 1.79 1.39 -17.52
CA LYS A 112 3.04 0.72 -17.95
C LYS A 112 2.75 -0.68 -18.46
N VAL A 113 1.94 -1.47 -17.73
CA VAL A 113 1.57 -2.83 -18.15
C VAL A 113 0.79 -2.83 -19.45
N THR A 114 -0.22 -1.98 -19.57
CA THR A 114 -1.04 -1.91 -20.78
C THR A 114 -0.27 -1.38 -21.98
N GLN A 115 0.66 -0.44 -21.80
CA GLN A 115 1.54 0.04 -22.87
C GLN A 115 2.51 -1.05 -23.31
N TRP A 116 3.07 -1.82 -22.37
CA TRP A 116 3.90 -2.96 -22.69
C TRP A 116 3.11 -4.01 -23.49
N LEU A 117 1.90 -4.38 -23.05
CA LEU A 117 1.03 -5.31 -23.80
C LEU A 117 0.73 -4.84 -25.22
N VAL A 118 0.57 -3.54 -25.43
CA VAL A 118 0.43 -2.96 -26.78
C VAL A 118 1.74 -3.09 -27.55
N SER A 119 2.88 -2.79 -26.93
CA SER A 119 4.18 -2.83 -27.61
C SER A 119 4.59 -4.23 -28.06
N VAL A 120 4.17 -5.27 -27.31
CA VAL A 120 4.43 -6.68 -27.67
C VAL A 120 3.30 -7.33 -28.48
N GLY A 121 2.26 -6.56 -28.82
CA GLY A 121 1.19 -6.98 -29.73
C GLY A 121 0.07 -7.83 -29.12
N TYR A 122 -0.03 -7.94 -27.78
CA TYR A 122 -1.14 -8.64 -27.12
C TYR A 122 -2.40 -7.77 -27.00
N LEU A 123 -2.24 -6.46 -26.93
CA LEU A 123 -3.31 -5.48 -27.04
C LEU A 123 -3.06 -4.56 -28.24
N GLU A 124 -4.12 -4.00 -28.77
CA GLU A 124 -4.09 -2.94 -29.79
C GLU A 124 -4.94 -1.76 -29.37
N GLU A 125 -4.57 -0.55 -29.80
CA GLU A 125 -5.39 0.63 -29.62
C GLU A 125 -6.37 0.72 -30.79
N ARG A 126 -7.66 0.89 -30.47
CA ARG A 126 -8.75 1.13 -31.42
C ARG A 126 -9.45 2.44 -31.08
N GLU A 127 -10.03 3.04 -32.07
CA GLU A 127 -10.83 4.26 -31.91
C GLU A 127 -12.30 3.96 -32.19
N ARG A 128 -13.17 4.54 -31.36
CA ARG A 128 -14.62 4.46 -31.54
C ARG A 128 -15.08 5.57 -32.51
N SER A 129 -16.29 5.45 -32.98
CA SER A 129 -16.95 6.48 -33.81
C SER A 129 -17.08 7.85 -33.16
N ASP A 130 -17.00 7.90 -31.79
CA ASP A 130 -17.02 9.12 -31.00
C ASP A 130 -15.61 9.71 -30.73
N GLY A 131 -14.55 9.16 -31.37
CA GLY A 131 -13.15 9.60 -31.22
C GLY A 131 -12.46 9.11 -29.94
N ARG A 132 -13.12 8.33 -29.07
CA ARG A 132 -12.51 7.78 -27.87
C ARG A 132 -11.66 6.56 -28.21
N LYS A 133 -10.45 6.54 -27.70
CA LYS A 133 -9.54 5.40 -27.82
C LYS A 133 -9.79 4.37 -26.72
N TYR A 134 -9.67 3.11 -27.07
CA TYR A 134 -9.75 1.98 -26.17
C TYR A 134 -8.74 0.90 -26.56
N LYS A 135 -8.42 -0.02 -25.65
CA LYS A 135 -7.52 -1.14 -25.89
C LYS A 135 -8.32 -2.42 -26.02
N ALA A 136 -8.05 -3.19 -27.06
CA ALA A 136 -8.69 -4.47 -27.31
C ALA A 136 -7.64 -5.58 -27.43
N PRO A 137 -7.94 -6.83 -27.05
CA PRO A 137 -7.03 -7.95 -27.26
C PRO A 137 -6.93 -8.28 -28.76
N THR A 138 -5.71 -8.50 -29.21
CA THR A 138 -5.40 -9.05 -30.53
C THR A 138 -5.68 -10.56 -30.57
N GLU A 139 -5.51 -11.22 -31.71
CA GLU A 139 -5.55 -12.69 -31.77
C GLU A 139 -4.48 -13.32 -30.88
N LEU A 140 -3.27 -12.74 -30.87
CA LEU A 140 -2.19 -13.16 -29.99
C LEU A 140 -2.56 -12.98 -28.51
N GLY A 141 -3.20 -11.86 -28.16
CA GLY A 141 -3.70 -11.65 -26.80
C GLY A 141 -4.75 -12.68 -26.38
N ARG A 142 -5.67 -13.03 -27.29
CA ARG A 142 -6.68 -14.06 -27.04
C ARG A 142 -6.06 -15.45 -26.84
N SER A 143 -5.01 -15.79 -27.58
CA SER A 143 -4.34 -17.09 -27.48
C SER A 143 -3.69 -17.33 -26.11
N ILE A 144 -3.38 -16.28 -25.36
CA ILE A 144 -2.84 -16.38 -23.99
C ILE A 144 -3.89 -16.16 -22.90
N GLY A 145 -5.19 -16.00 -23.25
CA GLY A 145 -6.27 -15.89 -22.29
C GLY A 145 -6.72 -14.45 -21.97
N ILE A 146 -6.40 -13.47 -22.83
CA ILE A 146 -6.95 -12.12 -22.72
C ILE A 146 -8.27 -12.06 -23.49
N THR A 147 -9.36 -11.77 -22.79
CA THR A 147 -10.71 -11.67 -23.37
C THR A 147 -11.27 -10.25 -23.21
N SER A 148 -12.35 -9.94 -23.89
CA SER A 148 -12.99 -8.64 -23.75
C SER A 148 -14.48 -8.69 -24.05
N ASP A 149 -15.25 -7.96 -23.23
CA ASP A 149 -16.70 -7.83 -23.36
C ASP A 149 -17.14 -6.37 -23.24
N TRP A 150 -18.17 -6.00 -24.01
CA TRP A 150 -18.77 -4.68 -23.91
C TRP A 150 -19.71 -4.62 -22.71
N LYS A 151 -19.46 -3.67 -21.81
CA LYS A 151 -20.28 -3.42 -20.61
C LYS A 151 -20.88 -2.02 -20.63
N GLU A 152 -22.05 -1.90 -20.03
CA GLU A 152 -22.68 -0.60 -19.78
C GLU A 152 -22.18 -0.04 -18.44
N GLY A 153 -21.84 1.25 -18.43
CA GLY A 153 -21.41 1.96 -17.23
C GLY A 153 -22.06 3.33 -17.10
N PRO A 154 -21.86 4.04 -15.99
CA PRO A 154 -22.48 5.36 -15.75
C PRO A 154 -22.10 6.43 -16.81
N GLN A 155 -20.99 6.25 -17.49
CA GLN A 155 -20.50 7.16 -18.55
C GLN A 155 -20.69 6.58 -19.96
N GLY A 156 -21.58 5.59 -20.10
CA GLY A 156 -21.85 4.88 -21.33
C GLY A 156 -21.10 3.56 -21.49
N ARG A 157 -21.22 2.98 -22.67
CA ARG A 157 -20.66 1.67 -23.01
C ARG A 157 -19.14 1.69 -23.06
N TYR A 158 -18.47 0.71 -22.44
CA TYR A 158 -17.01 0.56 -22.46
C TYR A 158 -16.60 -0.90 -22.70
N LEU A 159 -15.40 -1.11 -23.25
CA LEU A 159 -14.82 -2.44 -23.41
C LEU A 159 -14.10 -2.85 -22.12
N SER A 160 -14.60 -3.90 -21.46
CA SER A 160 -13.96 -4.52 -20.30
C SER A 160 -13.00 -5.60 -20.78
N VAL A 161 -11.73 -5.48 -20.46
CA VAL A 161 -10.70 -6.48 -20.79
C VAL A 161 -10.42 -7.31 -19.55
N SER A 162 -10.45 -8.63 -19.70
CA SER A 162 -10.25 -9.61 -18.66
C SER A 162 -9.08 -10.54 -18.98
N TYR A 163 -8.41 -11.00 -17.96
CA TYR A 163 -7.21 -11.82 -17.99
C TYR A 163 -7.48 -13.11 -17.22
N ASP A 164 -7.47 -14.25 -17.86
CA ASP A 164 -7.59 -15.55 -17.21
C ASP A 164 -6.29 -15.95 -16.49
N THR A 165 -6.29 -17.13 -15.88
CA THR A 165 -5.11 -17.66 -15.17
C THR A 165 -3.87 -17.72 -16.05
N ASN A 166 -4.00 -18.11 -17.33
CA ASN A 166 -2.86 -18.21 -18.25
C ASN A 166 -2.29 -16.82 -18.58
N ALA A 167 -3.17 -15.85 -18.86
CA ALA A 167 -2.76 -14.48 -19.11
C ALA A 167 -2.07 -13.85 -17.88
N GLN A 168 -2.57 -14.12 -16.67
CA GLN A 168 -1.97 -13.64 -15.43
C GLN A 168 -0.59 -14.26 -15.17
N LEU A 169 -0.41 -15.54 -15.47
CA LEU A 169 0.89 -16.22 -15.33
C LEU A 169 1.91 -15.78 -16.39
N PHE A 170 1.43 -15.35 -17.55
CA PHE A 170 2.26 -14.81 -18.63
C PHE A 170 2.77 -13.41 -18.31
N LEU A 171 1.97 -12.58 -17.65
CA LEU A 171 2.26 -11.19 -17.29
C LEU A 171 3.25 -11.07 -16.13
#